data_abc42fdc84342bc31b95ac7d7175e0b2
#
_entry.id   abc42fdc84342bc31b95ac7d7175e0b2
#
_cell.length_a   1.000
_cell.length_b   1.000
_cell.length_c   1.000
_cell.angle_alpha   90.00
_cell.angle_beta   90.00
_cell.angle_gamma   90.00
#
_symmetry.space_group_name_H-M   'P 1'
#
loop_
_entity.id
_entity.type
_entity.pdbx_description
1 polymer ?
#
loop_
_entity_poly.entity_id
_entity_poly.type
_entity_poly.pdbx_seq_one_letter_code
_entity_poly.pdbx_strand_id
1 'polypeptide(L)'
;MLQFIRDYISDHARPPTVREIGNAVGISSTSVVDYNLRVLERDGHLKRERELSRGIELPGRGAPSIQVMGRIAAGEPIEAIEDPSDTVEVPQRYVDQKCFALRVKGKSMIEDAIDDGDIVVIKPQATADDGEKVVALITNGVFPEGEATLKRLYREGDRIRLQPANSSMQPIYVNPEDLQIQGKVVYQIRPE
;
A
#
# COMPACT_ATOMS: atom_id res chain seq x y z
N MET A 1 29.35 0.92 5.37
CA MET A 1 28.73 0.26 6.53
C MET A 1 27.22 0.38 6.54
N LEU A 2 26.63 1.57 6.61
CA LEU A 2 25.17 1.75 6.65
C LEU A 2 24.46 1.11 5.44
N GLN A 3 25.00 1.28 4.23
CA GLN A 3 24.43 0.66 3.02
C GLN A 3 24.43 -0.88 3.12
N PHE A 4 25.54 -1.48 3.54
CA PHE A 4 25.60 -2.94 3.77
C PHE A 4 24.54 -3.42 4.76
N ILE A 5 24.34 -2.68 5.87
CA ILE A 5 23.32 -3.06 6.87
C ILE A 5 21.94 -3.02 6.25
N ARG A 6 21.65 -2.01 5.40
CA ARG A 6 20.37 -1.88 4.68
C ARG A 6 20.14 -3.06 3.73
N ASP A 7 21.13 -3.36 2.90
CA ASP A 7 21.04 -4.44 1.90
C ASP A 7 20.91 -5.79 2.59
N TYR A 8 21.71 -6.04 3.63
CA TYR A 8 21.65 -7.27 4.40
C TYR A 8 20.27 -7.52 5.04
N ILE A 9 19.66 -6.49 5.65
CA ILE A 9 18.32 -6.61 6.23
C ILE A 9 17.27 -6.84 5.13
N SER A 10 17.44 -6.24 3.95
CA SER A 10 16.56 -6.45 2.81
C SER A 10 16.58 -7.90 2.33
N ASP A 11 17.79 -8.48 2.20
CA ASP A 11 17.98 -9.80 1.61
C ASP A 11 17.68 -10.95 2.59
N HIS A 12 17.92 -10.74 3.90
CA HIS A 12 17.85 -11.79 4.91
C HIS A 12 16.69 -11.63 5.90
N ALA A 13 15.90 -10.53 5.83
CA ALA A 13 14.82 -10.17 6.76
C ALA A 13 15.27 -10.14 8.24
N ARG A 14 16.55 -9.92 8.50
CA ARG A 14 17.15 -9.85 9.85
C ARG A 14 18.39 -8.97 9.84
N PRO A 15 18.75 -8.31 10.96
CA PRO A 15 19.96 -7.51 11.05
C PRO A 15 21.24 -8.35 11.01
N PRO A 16 22.35 -7.81 10.47
CA PRO A 16 23.66 -8.44 10.56
C PRO A 16 24.24 -8.32 11.97
N THR A 17 25.13 -9.26 12.33
CA THR A 17 25.98 -9.16 13.53
C THR A 17 27.14 -8.21 13.29
N VAL A 18 27.77 -7.72 14.38
CA VAL A 18 28.98 -6.87 14.31
C VAL A 18 30.11 -7.53 13.49
N ARG A 19 30.24 -8.87 13.57
CA ARG A 19 31.25 -9.62 12.81
C ARG A 19 30.93 -9.67 11.33
N GLU A 20 29.64 -9.92 10.96
CA GLU A 20 29.21 -9.90 9.55
C GLU A 20 29.43 -8.52 8.93
N ILE A 21 29.16 -7.44 9.68
CA ILE A 21 29.45 -6.06 9.26
C ILE A 21 30.95 -5.86 9.04
N GLY A 22 31.77 -6.23 10.03
CA GLY A 22 33.23 -6.10 9.93
C GLY A 22 33.81 -6.80 8.70
N ASN A 23 33.40 -8.04 8.48
CA ASN A 23 33.84 -8.81 7.31
C ASN A 23 33.43 -8.15 5.98
N ALA A 24 32.22 -7.64 5.89
CA ALA A 24 31.70 -7.03 4.66
C ALA A 24 32.37 -5.68 4.32
N VAL A 25 32.76 -4.91 5.35
CA VAL A 25 33.39 -3.58 5.14
C VAL A 25 34.91 -3.61 5.28
N GLY A 26 35.51 -4.81 5.42
CA GLY A 26 36.98 -4.97 5.53
C GLY A 26 37.58 -4.48 6.85
N ILE A 27 36.82 -4.45 7.95
CA ILE A 27 37.26 -4.04 9.28
C ILE A 27 37.37 -5.27 10.18
N SER A 28 38.58 -5.69 10.51
CA SER A 28 38.84 -6.87 11.35
C SER A 28 38.56 -6.65 12.84
N SER A 29 38.69 -5.41 13.32
CA SER A 29 38.45 -5.06 14.73
C SER A 29 36.98 -4.79 15.02
N THR A 30 36.36 -5.64 15.85
CA THR A 30 34.99 -5.45 16.31
C THR A 30 34.78 -4.15 17.10
N SER A 31 35.82 -3.68 17.81
CA SER A 31 35.77 -2.41 18.53
C SER A 31 35.68 -1.21 17.57
N VAL A 32 36.34 -1.28 16.42
CA VAL A 32 36.26 -0.23 15.40
C VAL A 32 34.88 -0.25 14.74
N VAL A 33 34.35 -1.44 14.47
CA VAL A 33 32.95 -1.57 13.96
C VAL A 33 31.96 -1.00 14.97
N ASP A 34 32.11 -1.33 16.26
CA ASP A 34 31.24 -0.82 17.33
C ASP A 34 31.32 0.70 17.46
N TYR A 35 32.52 1.27 17.36
CA TYR A 35 32.69 2.73 17.35
C TYR A 35 31.90 3.38 16.21
N ASN A 36 32.04 2.86 14.98
CA ASN A 36 31.32 3.41 13.82
C ASN A 36 29.79 3.24 13.96
N LEU A 37 29.33 2.13 14.54
CA LEU A 37 27.91 1.93 14.81
C LEU A 37 27.38 2.93 15.84
N ARG A 38 28.17 3.30 16.87
CA ARG A 38 27.79 4.38 17.82
C ARG A 38 27.72 5.75 17.14
N VAL A 39 28.59 6.03 16.19
CA VAL A 39 28.51 7.28 15.40
C VAL A 39 27.20 7.30 14.59
N LEU A 40 26.90 6.20 13.88
CA LEU A 40 25.66 6.09 13.12
C LEU A 40 24.40 6.16 14.01
N GLU A 41 24.45 5.63 15.23
CA GLU A 41 23.38 5.71 16.22
C GLU A 41 23.19 7.16 16.70
N ARG A 42 24.29 7.84 17.08
CA ARG A 42 24.27 9.25 17.49
C ARG A 42 23.73 10.17 16.40
N ASP A 43 24.08 9.89 15.15
CA ASP A 43 23.67 10.69 13.98
C ASP A 43 22.24 10.29 13.49
N GLY A 44 21.55 9.39 14.24
CA GLY A 44 20.17 9.01 13.98
C GLY A 44 19.96 8.04 12.80
N HIS A 45 21.03 7.45 12.26
CA HIS A 45 20.96 6.54 11.11
C HIS A 45 20.59 5.11 11.46
N LEU A 46 20.69 4.72 12.73
CA LEU A 46 20.24 3.43 13.27
C LEU A 46 19.96 3.55 14.78
N LYS A 47 19.25 2.56 15.32
CA LYS A 47 19.11 2.33 16.75
C LYS A 47 19.73 0.98 17.10
N ARG A 48 20.15 0.78 18.35
CA ARG A 48 20.79 -0.46 18.82
C ARG A 48 20.23 -0.93 20.14
N GLU A 49 19.80 -2.17 20.17
CA GLU A 49 19.60 -2.92 21.39
C GLU A 49 20.88 -3.69 21.73
N ARG A 50 21.66 -3.17 22.68
CA ARG A 50 23.05 -3.61 22.94
C ARG A 50 23.14 -5.03 23.52
N GLU A 51 22.09 -5.51 24.12
CA GLU A 51 22.01 -6.86 24.71
C GLU A 51 21.69 -7.94 23.68
N LEU A 52 21.28 -7.56 22.48
CA LEU A 52 20.97 -8.48 21.40
C LEU A 52 22.08 -8.54 20.36
N SER A 53 22.53 -9.72 20.01
CA SER A 53 23.58 -9.93 18.99
C SER A 53 23.18 -9.42 17.61
N ARG A 54 21.88 -9.22 17.35
CA ARG A 54 21.28 -8.70 16.11
C ARG A 54 20.34 -7.54 16.40
N GLY A 55 20.64 -6.74 17.43
CA GLY A 55 19.80 -5.65 17.90
C GLY A 55 19.99 -4.33 17.13
N ILE A 56 20.21 -4.37 15.80
CA ILE A 56 20.30 -3.16 14.96
C ILE A 56 18.96 -2.91 14.33
N GLU A 57 18.39 -1.74 14.58
CA GLU A 57 17.18 -1.23 13.93
C GLU A 57 17.53 0.00 13.08
N LEU A 58 16.98 0.09 11.89
CA LEU A 58 17.13 1.27 11.05
C LEU A 58 15.96 2.23 11.32
N PRO A 59 16.20 3.47 11.81
CA PRO A 59 15.15 4.47 11.94
C PRO A 59 14.55 4.75 10.57
N GLY A 60 13.24 4.76 10.48
CA GLY A 60 12.50 4.95 9.23
C GLY A 60 12.17 3.66 8.49
N ARG A 61 12.50 2.48 9.03
CA ARG A 61 11.81 1.23 8.73
C ARG A 61 10.85 0.89 9.88
N GLY A 62 9.81 1.68 10.01
CA GLY A 62 8.48 1.12 10.27
C GLY A 62 8.21 0.13 9.12
N ALA A 63 7.39 -0.86 9.31
CA ALA A 63 6.99 -1.74 8.22
C ALA A 63 6.64 -0.90 7.00
N PRO A 64 7.01 -1.34 5.77
CA PRO A 64 6.71 -0.56 4.59
C PRO A 64 5.25 -0.14 4.62
N SER A 65 4.98 1.15 4.50
CA SER A 65 3.63 1.67 4.62
C SER A 65 3.27 2.55 3.44
N ILE A 66 1.98 2.62 3.14
CA ILE A 66 1.40 3.52 2.16
C ILE A 66 0.34 4.37 2.81
N GLN A 67 0.13 5.57 2.27
CA GLN A 67 -0.86 6.50 2.76
C GLN A 67 -2.28 6.05 2.41
N VAL A 68 -3.22 6.18 3.35
CA VAL A 68 -4.66 6.05 3.09
C VAL A 68 -5.14 7.41 2.57
N MET A 69 -5.38 7.48 1.26
CA MET A 69 -5.65 8.75 0.57
C MET A 69 -7.10 9.22 0.70
N GLY A 70 -8.01 8.34 1.10
CA GLY A 70 -9.42 8.72 1.18
C GLY A 70 -10.35 7.57 1.54
N ARG A 71 -11.65 7.89 1.53
CA ARG A 71 -12.74 6.92 1.66
C ARG A 71 -13.43 6.75 0.32
N ILE A 72 -13.75 5.51 -0.02
CA ILE A 72 -14.48 5.19 -1.24
C ILE A 72 -15.84 4.58 -0.89
N ALA A 73 -16.91 5.22 -1.34
CA ALA A 73 -18.29 4.74 -1.23
C ALA A 73 -18.92 4.66 -2.62
N ALA A 74 -19.90 3.78 -2.79
CA ALA A 74 -20.71 3.80 -4.00
C ALA A 74 -21.65 5.03 -3.96
N GLY A 75 -21.66 5.83 -5.04
CA GLY A 75 -22.55 6.98 -5.15
C GLY A 75 -22.02 8.29 -4.55
N GLU A 76 -20.76 8.32 -4.12
CA GLU A 76 -20.14 9.51 -3.53
C GLU A 76 -18.76 9.76 -4.16
N PRO A 77 -18.32 11.02 -4.31
CA PRO A 77 -16.92 11.34 -4.63
C PRO A 77 -15.98 10.70 -3.60
N ILE A 78 -14.71 10.48 -3.98
CA ILE A 78 -13.71 10.04 -2.99
C ILE A 78 -13.56 11.16 -1.96
N GLU A 79 -13.96 10.87 -0.74
CA GLU A 79 -13.75 11.76 0.38
C GLU A 79 -12.27 11.69 0.78
N ALA A 80 -11.51 12.74 0.49
CA ALA A 80 -10.10 12.80 0.88
C ALA A 80 -9.96 12.75 2.41
N ILE A 81 -8.99 11.98 2.90
CA ILE A 81 -8.64 12.00 4.33
C ILE A 81 -7.71 13.18 4.57
N GLU A 82 -8.09 14.07 5.47
CA GLU A 82 -7.31 15.27 5.83
C GLU A 82 -6.08 14.94 6.68
N ASP A 83 -5.94 13.71 7.18
CA ASP A 83 -4.81 13.29 8.02
C ASP A 83 -3.71 12.61 7.19
N PRO A 84 -2.61 13.32 6.88
CA PRO A 84 -1.47 12.74 6.16
C PRO A 84 -0.76 11.62 6.94
N SER A 85 -1.04 11.46 8.23
CA SER A 85 -0.46 10.42 9.08
C SER A 85 -1.23 9.10 9.02
N ASP A 86 -2.44 9.04 8.42
CA ASP A 86 -3.18 7.79 8.24
C ASP A 86 -2.46 6.91 7.20
N THR A 87 -1.70 5.96 7.70
CA THR A 87 -0.89 5.05 6.90
C THR A 87 -1.20 3.61 7.28
N VAL A 88 -1.02 2.69 6.34
CA VAL A 88 -1.20 1.27 6.55
C VAL A 88 0.06 0.51 6.14
N GLU A 89 0.45 -0.45 6.98
CA GLU A 89 1.58 -1.34 6.70
C GLU A 89 1.26 -2.31 5.57
N VAL A 90 2.18 -2.42 4.63
CA VAL A 90 2.04 -3.28 3.45
C VAL A 90 3.37 -3.94 3.09
N PRO A 91 3.38 -5.08 2.38
CA PRO A 91 4.59 -5.61 1.77
C PRO A 91 5.30 -4.59 0.88
N GLN A 92 6.65 -4.55 0.94
CA GLN A 92 7.50 -3.57 0.23
C GLN A 92 7.15 -3.43 -1.27
N ARG A 93 6.79 -4.54 -1.94
CA ARG A 93 6.40 -4.54 -3.36
C ARG A 93 5.28 -3.55 -3.70
N TYR A 94 4.38 -3.24 -2.77
CA TYR A 94 3.29 -2.29 -3.02
C TYR A 94 3.76 -0.84 -2.92
N VAL A 95 4.74 -0.56 -2.05
CA VAL A 95 5.43 0.74 -2.01
C VAL A 95 6.19 0.98 -3.31
N ASP A 96 6.94 -0.02 -3.78
CA ASP A 96 7.73 0.06 -5.01
C ASP A 96 6.85 0.27 -6.26
N GLN A 97 5.64 -0.29 -6.25
CA GLN A 97 4.63 -0.13 -7.31
C GLN A 97 3.85 1.19 -7.20
N LYS A 98 4.19 2.06 -6.24
CA LYS A 98 3.49 3.33 -5.96
C LYS A 98 1.99 3.14 -5.71
N CYS A 99 1.63 2.03 -5.04
CA CYS A 99 0.26 1.79 -4.64
C CYS A 99 -0.19 2.84 -3.61
N PHE A 100 -1.49 3.08 -3.57
CA PHE A 100 -2.14 3.89 -2.53
C PHE A 100 -3.25 3.07 -1.87
N ALA A 101 -3.73 3.50 -0.73
CA ALA A 101 -4.79 2.84 -0.01
C ALA A 101 -6.06 3.70 0.07
N LEU A 102 -7.21 3.03 0.11
CA LEU A 102 -8.51 3.64 0.32
C LEU A 102 -9.26 2.86 1.39
N ARG A 103 -9.99 3.55 2.27
CA ARG A 103 -10.90 2.94 3.22
C ARG A 103 -12.26 2.73 2.58
N VAL A 104 -12.78 1.52 2.63
CA VAL A 104 -14.06 1.15 2.04
C VAL A 104 -15.20 1.64 2.94
N LYS A 105 -16.23 2.22 2.33
CA LYS A 105 -17.49 2.57 2.97
C LYS A 105 -18.63 1.80 2.29
N GLY A 106 -19.42 1.07 3.08
CA GLY A 106 -20.56 0.31 2.61
C GLY A 106 -20.24 -1.13 2.22
N LYS A 107 -21.23 -1.84 1.71
CA LYS A 107 -21.25 -3.31 1.54
C LYS A 107 -21.39 -3.78 0.09
N SER A 108 -21.02 -2.93 -0.88
CA SER A 108 -21.19 -3.27 -2.30
C SER A 108 -20.28 -4.40 -2.79
N MET A 109 -19.26 -4.79 -2.01
CA MET A 109 -18.28 -5.82 -2.36
C MET A 109 -18.19 -6.93 -1.29
N ILE A 110 -19.25 -7.11 -0.50
CA ILE A 110 -19.25 -8.03 0.65
C ILE A 110 -19.05 -9.50 0.24
N GLU A 111 -19.57 -9.92 -0.92
CA GLU A 111 -19.41 -11.28 -1.44
C GLU A 111 -17.97 -11.54 -1.95
N ASP A 112 -17.19 -10.49 -2.16
CA ASP A 112 -15.74 -10.55 -2.40
C ASP A 112 -14.91 -10.43 -1.10
N ALA A 113 -15.57 -10.59 0.05
CA ALA A 113 -15.01 -10.44 1.39
C ALA A 113 -14.44 -9.04 1.68
N ILE A 114 -14.86 -8.00 0.95
CA ILE A 114 -14.53 -6.59 1.21
C ILE A 114 -15.74 -5.95 1.91
N ASP A 115 -15.55 -5.61 3.19
CA ASP A 115 -16.61 -5.07 4.04
C ASP A 115 -16.37 -3.59 4.36
N ASP A 116 -17.37 -2.98 4.98
CA ASP A 116 -17.29 -1.61 5.51
C ASP A 116 -16.12 -1.47 6.49
N GLY A 117 -15.31 -0.40 6.31
CA GLY A 117 -14.12 -0.16 7.13
C GLY A 117 -12.84 -0.86 6.66
N ASP A 118 -12.93 -1.88 5.78
CA ASP A 118 -11.74 -2.50 5.20
C ASP A 118 -10.88 -1.48 4.45
N ILE A 119 -9.56 -1.74 4.38
CA ILE A 119 -8.63 -0.94 3.58
C ILE A 119 -8.26 -1.75 2.35
N VAL A 120 -8.40 -1.15 1.17
CA VAL A 120 -7.99 -1.74 -0.11
C VAL A 120 -6.76 -1.01 -0.65
N VAL A 121 -5.76 -1.79 -1.06
CA VAL A 121 -4.54 -1.31 -1.70
C VAL A 121 -4.74 -1.32 -3.21
N ILE A 122 -4.55 -0.18 -3.82
CA ILE A 122 -4.81 0.08 -5.23
C ILE A 122 -3.50 0.26 -5.98
N LYS A 123 -3.30 -0.56 -7.01
CA LYS A 123 -2.23 -0.34 -7.98
C LYS A 123 -2.73 0.63 -9.04
N PRO A 124 -2.11 1.82 -9.22
CA PRO A 124 -2.50 2.78 -10.23
C PRO A 124 -2.35 2.19 -11.63
N GLN A 125 -3.41 2.21 -12.42
CA GLN A 125 -3.41 1.83 -13.83
C GLN A 125 -4.70 2.32 -14.50
N ALA A 126 -4.62 2.62 -15.80
CA ALA A 126 -5.75 3.14 -16.58
C ALA A 126 -6.60 2.03 -17.25
N THR A 127 -6.17 0.77 -17.16
CA THR A 127 -6.85 -0.37 -17.76
C THR A 127 -6.99 -1.52 -16.77
N ALA A 128 -8.00 -2.36 -16.97
CA ALA A 128 -8.18 -3.57 -16.18
C ALA A 128 -8.81 -4.66 -17.05
N ASP A 129 -8.63 -5.92 -16.68
CA ASP A 129 -9.26 -7.06 -17.34
C ASP A 129 -10.67 -7.33 -16.76
N ASP A 130 -11.49 -8.05 -17.52
CA ASP A 130 -12.84 -8.41 -17.08
C ASP A 130 -12.78 -9.26 -15.79
N GLY A 131 -13.64 -8.91 -14.84
CA GLY A 131 -13.71 -9.53 -13.52
C GLY A 131 -12.74 -8.93 -12.49
N GLU A 132 -11.79 -8.07 -12.89
CA GLU A 132 -10.93 -7.40 -11.91
C GLU A 132 -11.71 -6.39 -11.05
N LYS A 133 -11.32 -6.29 -9.79
CA LYS A 133 -11.85 -5.29 -8.86
C LYS A 133 -11.13 -3.98 -9.09
N VAL A 134 -11.86 -2.95 -9.47
CA VAL A 134 -11.31 -1.64 -9.85
C VAL A 134 -11.89 -0.52 -9.02
N VAL A 135 -11.08 0.49 -8.79
CA VAL A 135 -11.54 1.83 -8.42
C VAL A 135 -11.74 2.61 -9.70
N ALA A 136 -12.95 3.03 -9.94
CA ALA A 136 -13.36 3.74 -11.14
C ALA A 136 -14.05 5.05 -10.78
N LEU A 137 -13.79 6.09 -11.57
CA LEU A 137 -14.44 7.39 -11.50
C LEU A 137 -15.45 7.48 -12.65
N ILE A 138 -16.72 7.76 -12.34
CA ILE A 138 -17.80 7.93 -13.30
C ILE A 138 -18.02 9.43 -13.51
N THR A 139 -17.91 9.91 -14.74
CA THR A 139 -17.97 11.33 -15.10
C THR A 139 -19.13 11.63 -16.07
N ASN A 140 -20.32 11.15 -15.76
CA ASN A 140 -21.49 11.22 -16.64
C ASN A 140 -22.25 12.57 -16.62
N GLY A 141 -21.63 13.64 -16.19
CA GLY A 141 -22.21 15.01 -16.15
C GLY A 141 -23.23 15.27 -15.04
N VAL A 142 -23.69 14.26 -14.31
CA VAL A 142 -24.55 14.42 -13.12
C VAL A 142 -23.72 14.85 -11.92
N PHE A 143 -22.49 14.39 -11.84
CA PHE A 143 -21.50 14.76 -10.83
C PHE A 143 -20.31 15.44 -11.50
N PRO A 144 -20.18 16.77 -11.43
CA PRO A 144 -19.08 17.50 -12.09
C PRO A 144 -17.68 17.06 -11.66
N GLU A 145 -17.52 16.61 -10.41
CA GLU A 145 -16.25 16.10 -9.87
C GLU A 145 -16.10 14.58 -10.04
N GLY A 146 -17.12 13.91 -10.61
CA GLY A 146 -17.17 12.48 -10.78
C GLY A 146 -17.53 11.72 -9.51
N GLU A 147 -18.05 10.50 -9.70
CA GLU A 147 -18.41 9.57 -8.64
C GLU A 147 -17.41 8.41 -8.63
N ALA A 148 -16.70 8.22 -7.53
CA ALA A 148 -15.79 7.09 -7.38
C ALA A 148 -16.53 5.86 -6.85
N THR A 149 -16.19 4.69 -7.39
CA THR A 149 -16.79 3.44 -6.97
C THR A 149 -15.80 2.28 -7.02
N LEU A 150 -15.98 1.29 -6.15
CA LEU A 150 -15.25 0.02 -6.15
C LEU A 150 -16.20 -1.10 -6.63
N LYS A 151 -15.91 -1.69 -7.80
CA LYS A 151 -16.72 -2.73 -8.43
C LYS A 151 -15.85 -3.71 -9.21
N ARG A 152 -16.44 -4.83 -9.64
CA ARG A 152 -15.87 -5.66 -10.71
C ARG A 152 -16.20 -5.05 -12.06
N LEU A 153 -15.20 -4.95 -12.93
CA LEU A 153 -15.35 -4.42 -14.27
C LEU A 153 -15.63 -5.54 -15.27
N TYR A 154 -16.58 -5.35 -16.18
CA TYR A 154 -16.84 -6.21 -17.34
C TYR A 154 -17.14 -5.35 -18.56
N ARG A 155 -16.61 -5.75 -19.72
CA ARG A 155 -16.92 -5.12 -21.01
C ARG A 155 -18.03 -5.88 -21.69
N GLU A 156 -19.12 -5.19 -22.00
CA GLU A 156 -20.31 -5.77 -22.64
C GLU A 156 -20.68 -4.95 -23.88
N GLY A 157 -20.12 -5.36 -25.02
CA GLY A 157 -20.33 -4.65 -26.28
C GLY A 157 -19.78 -3.22 -26.25
N ASP A 158 -20.67 -2.25 -26.38
CA ASP A 158 -20.38 -0.82 -26.36
C ASP A 158 -20.41 -0.18 -24.95
N ARG A 159 -20.70 -0.97 -23.91
CA ARG A 159 -20.83 -0.50 -22.54
C ARG A 159 -19.86 -1.22 -21.59
N ILE A 160 -19.64 -0.59 -20.44
CA ILE A 160 -18.94 -1.17 -19.32
C ILE A 160 -19.96 -1.42 -18.21
N ARG A 161 -19.99 -2.66 -17.71
CA ARG A 161 -20.74 -3.03 -16.53
C ARG A 161 -19.82 -3.01 -15.30
N LEU A 162 -20.17 -2.20 -14.34
CA LEU A 162 -19.57 -2.17 -13.01
C LEU A 162 -20.44 -2.99 -12.07
N GLN A 163 -20.00 -4.23 -11.78
CA GLN A 163 -20.75 -5.22 -11.03
C GLN A 163 -20.43 -5.15 -9.53
N PRO A 164 -21.38 -4.87 -8.64
CA PRO A 164 -21.19 -5.10 -7.21
C PRO A 164 -21.05 -6.60 -6.92
N ALA A 165 -20.20 -6.93 -5.96
CA ALA A 165 -20.15 -8.25 -5.34
C ALA A 165 -21.12 -8.28 -4.14
N ASN A 166 -22.37 -8.02 -4.42
CA ASN A 166 -23.49 -8.04 -3.49
C ASN A 166 -24.77 -8.30 -4.29
N SER A 167 -25.37 -9.46 -4.08
CA SER A 167 -26.57 -9.93 -4.81
C SER A 167 -27.81 -9.05 -4.60
N SER A 168 -27.83 -8.22 -3.54
CA SER A 168 -28.92 -7.27 -3.29
C SER A 168 -28.79 -5.95 -4.08
N MET A 169 -27.68 -5.75 -4.79
CA MET A 169 -27.39 -4.50 -5.51
C MET A 169 -27.38 -4.73 -7.03
N GLN A 170 -27.87 -3.76 -7.76
CA GLN A 170 -27.88 -3.79 -9.23
C GLN A 170 -26.54 -3.32 -9.80
N PRO A 171 -26.12 -3.86 -10.97
CA PRO A 171 -24.94 -3.35 -11.69
C PRO A 171 -25.19 -1.94 -12.22
N ILE A 172 -24.08 -1.20 -12.39
CA ILE A 172 -24.07 0.12 -13.02
C ILE A 172 -23.54 -0.06 -14.44
N TYR A 173 -24.26 0.47 -15.42
CA TYR A 173 -23.84 0.50 -16.82
C TYR A 173 -23.41 1.91 -17.22
N VAL A 174 -22.20 2.03 -17.77
CA VAL A 174 -21.63 3.32 -18.19
C VAL A 174 -21.06 3.20 -19.59
N ASN A 175 -20.97 4.33 -20.31
CA ASN A 175 -20.22 4.37 -21.54
C ASN A 175 -18.71 4.39 -21.23
N PRO A 176 -17.85 3.82 -22.11
CA PRO A 176 -16.40 3.86 -21.89
C PRO A 176 -15.83 5.27 -21.73
N GLU A 177 -16.41 6.27 -22.41
CA GLU A 177 -16.01 7.68 -22.36
C GLU A 177 -16.35 8.37 -21.02
N ASP A 178 -17.34 7.83 -20.29
CA ASP A 178 -17.80 8.34 -19.00
C ASP A 178 -17.08 7.65 -17.82
N LEU A 179 -16.11 6.76 -18.09
CA LEU A 179 -15.42 5.98 -17.07
C LEU A 179 -13.91 6.18 -17.10
N GLN A 180 -13.35 6.54 -15.95
CA GLN A 180 -11.92 6.58 -15.76
C GLN A 180 -11.50 5.55 -14.69
N ILE A 181 -10.70 4.55 -15.09
CA ILE A 181 -10.12 3.59 -14.15
C ILE A 181 -8.95 4.28 -13.43
N GLN A 182 -9.01 4.33 -12.10
CA GLN A 182 -7.96 4.88 -11.24
C GLN A 182 -6.91 3.82 -10.88
N GLY A 183 -7.32 2.56 -10.84
CA GLY A 183 -6.45 1.43 -10.53
C GLY A 183 -7.23 0.18 -10.17
N LYS A 184 -6.49 -0.91 -9.92
CA LYS A 184 -7.07 -2.17 -9.48
C LYS A 184 -6.67 -2.53 -8.05
N VAL A 185 -7.56 -3.24 -7.36
CA VAL A 185 -7.28 -3.80 -6.03
C VAL A 185 -6.24 -4.91 -6.15
N VAL A 186 -5.15 -4.78 -5.41
CA VAL A 186 -4.06 -5.77 -5.37
C VAL A 186 -3.85 -6.39 -4.00
N TYR A 187 -4.39 -5.77 -2.94
CA TYR A 187 -4.31 -6.26 -1.58
C TYR A 187 -5.45 -5.68 -0.74
N GLN A 188 -5.82 -6.38 0.32
CA GLN A 188 -6.88 -5.98 1.25
C GLN A 188 -6.39 -6.18 2.67
N ILE A 189 -6.74 -5.26 3.55
CA ILE A 189 -6.42 -5.29 4.98
C ILE A 189 -7.70 -5.04 5.74
N ARG A 190 -7.97 -5.88 6.71
CA ARG A 190 -9.06 -5.70 7.68
C ARG A 190 -8.46 -5.16 8.96
N PRO A 191 -8.75 -3.89 9.32
CA PRO A 191 -8.38 -3.37 10.64
C PRO A 191 -9.01 -4.20 11.76
N GLU A 192 -8.28 -4.39 12.85
CA GLU A 192 -8.80 -5.03 14.07
C GLU A 192 -9.80 -4.14 14.82
#